data_32465f0c8512488f10caceef34ff56aa
#
_entry.id   32465f0c8512488f10caceef34ff56aa
#
_cell.length_a   1.000
_cell.length_b   1.000
_cell.length_c   1.000
_cell.angle_alpha   90.00
_cell.angle_beta   90.00
_cell.angle_gamma   90.00
#
_symmetry.space_group_name_H-M   'P 1'
#
loop_
_entity.id
_entity.type
_entity.pdbx_description
1 polymer ?
#
loop_
_entity_poly.entity_id
_entity_poly.type
_entity_poly.pdbx_seq_one_letter_code
_entity_poly.pdbx_strand_id
1 'polypeptide(L)'
;MGRITNKGSQFPSLFRTVPSNKLQALGLARLVIHFAWSWVGLLGEDSEHGEQGVEVVREQILKKSACVAFEDKLPRSPRPENTRRVVKTIAESQARVIVAFCGVEVLPVLEQLYEHGVEGRVWLSSDAMSQIYLLKNQKAFQMLSGSLAVVPHKRNVPGLRDFVLRLHPSSSPEDAFIQEFWSKVFNCWWNTSGGEETNNARYCTGEESLGNGTNAFLSMPGFDLAFNVHNAVYALTHALNNMVQKESRGPKIFGNKTQGFRPWKLLQYLRKVHFKNKAGEEVFFDEHGDLPGLLDIFNVHFQETVWVGRIEFGPSGIKKLEVNNTALLWAGGSPEVSKTIFFLMQSWEKFNPGK
;
A
#
# COMPACT_ATOMS: atom_id res chain seq x y z
N MET A 1 -1.21 14.59 -1.42
CA MET A 1 0.15 14.05 -1.71
C MET A 1 0.37 13.68 -3.19
N GLY A 2 -0.66 13.43 -3.98
CA GLY A 2 -0.56 12.96 -5.37
C GLY A 2 0.16 13.88 -6.36
N ARG A 3 -0.07 15.20 -6.33
CA ARG A 3 0.58 16.15 -7.25
C ARG A 3 2.09 16.19 -7.17
N ILE A 4 2.67 15.90 -6.00
CA ILE A 4 4.12 15.87 -5.80
C ILE A 4 4.75 14.63 -6.43
N THR A 5 3.97 13.57 -6.65
CA THR A 5 4.47 12.25 -7.03
C THR A 5 4.86 12.10 -8.50
N ASN A 6 4.42 12.98 -9.39
CA ASN A 6 4.72 12.88 -10.85
C ASN A 6 5.73 13.90 -11.39
N LYS A 7 6.39 14.69 -10.54
CA LYS A 7 7.14 15.87 -10.98
C LYS A 7 8.55 15.96 -10.38
N GLY A 8 9.33 14.87 -10.40
CA GLY A 8 10.72 14.89 -9.97
C GLY A 8 11.56 15.99 -10.63
N SER A 9 11.23 16.37 -11.87
CA SER A 9 11.85 17.51 -12.56
C SER A 9 11.42 18.89 -12.02
N GLN A 10 10.23 19.01 -11.42
CA GLN A 10 9.75 20.25 -10.81
C GLN A 10 10.20 20.43 -9.37
N PHE A 11 10.55 19.35 -8.70
CA PHE A 11 11.00 19.34 -7.30
C PHE A 11 12.34 18.61 -7.18
N PRO A 12 13.46 19.26 -7.56
CA PRO A 12 14.77 18.61 -7.63
C PRO A 12 15.31 18.11 -6.29
N SER A 13 14.69 18.49 -5.18
CA SER A 13 15.01 18.04 -3.82
C SER A 13 14.09 16.93 -3.31
N LEU A 14 13.13 16.46 -4.11
CA LEU A 14 12.24 15.37 -3.74
C LEU A 14 12.92 14.03 -4.07
N PHE A 15 13.01 13.16 -3.06
CA PHE A 15 13.43 11.76 -3.19
C PHE A 15 12.39 10.88 -2.54
N ARG A 16 12.14 9.71 -3.13
CA ARG A 16 11.13 8.76 -2.64
C ARG A 16 11.71 7.37 -2.43
N THR A 17 11.44 6.84 -1.27
CA THR A 17 11.76 5.46 -0.88
C THR A 17 10.54 4.54 -0.92
N VAL A 18 9.38 5.09 -1.29
CA VAL A 18 8.12 4.33 -1.50
C VAL A 18 7.75 4.42 -2.99
N PRO A 19 7.38 3.32 -3.65
CA PRO A 19 6.90 3.36 -5.03
C PRO A 19 5.72 4.33 -5.19
N SER A 20 5.65 5.01 -6.32
CA SER A 20 4.55 5.94 -6.60
C SER A 20 3.23 5.21 -6.84
N ASN A 21 2.11 5.88 -6.58
CA ASN A 21 0.76 5.38 -6.89
C ASN A 21 0.62 4.96 -8.36
N LYS A 22 1.31 5.67 -9.27
CA LYS A 22 1.35 5.33 -10.69
C LYS A 22 1.93 3.93 -10.92
N LEU A 23 2.98 3.54 -10.19
CA LEU A 23 3.56 2.20 -10.32
C LEU A 23 2.60 1.13 -9.82
N GLN A 24 1.86 1.39 -8.72
CA GLN A 24 0.83 0.47 -8.24
C GLN A 24 -0.28 0.31 -9.28
N ALA A 25 -0.75 1.41 -9.86
CA ALA A 25 -1.77 1.39 -10.91
C ALA A 25 -1.32 0.61 -12.15
N LEU A 26 -0.07 0.80 -12.59
CA LEU A 26 0.51 0.00 -13.66
C LEU A 26 0.60 -1.48 -13.30
N GLY A 27 0.93 -1.79 -12.04
CA GLY A 27 0.97 -3.15 -11.51
C GLY A 27 -0.41 -3.82 -11.56
N LEU A 28 -1.46 -3.13 -11.09
CA LEU A 28 -2.84 -3.63 -11.12
C LEU A 28 -3.33 -3.81 -12.56
N ALA A 29 -3.09 -2.85 -13.44
CA ALA A 29 -3.41 -2.98 -14.87
C ALA A 29 -2.69 -4.18 -15.50
N ARG A 30 -1.42 -4.42 -15.12
CA ARG A 30 -0.66 -5.57 -15.61
C ARG A 30 -1.24 -6.91 -15.16
N LEU A 31 -1.80 -6.99 -13.94
CA LEU A 31 -2.49 -8.19 -13.47
C LEU A 31 -3.79 -8.43 -14.26
N VAL A 32 -4.58 -7.38 -14.53
CA VAL A 32 -5.77 -7.48 -15.39
C VAL A 32 -5.40 -8.09 -16.75
N ILE A 33 -4.33 -7.60 -17.36
CA ILE A 33 -3.84 -8.09 -18.66
C ILE A 33 -3.27 -9.52 -18.55
N HIS A 34 -2.53 -9.81 -17.48
CA HIS A 34 -1.90 -11.12 -17.26
C HIS A 34 -2.92 -12.24 -17.14
N PHE A 35 -4.00 -11.99 -16.41
CA PHE A 35 -5.10 -12.95 -16.26
C PHE A 35 -6.15 -12.88 -17.38
N ALA A 36 -5.91 -12.07 -18.40
CA ALA A 36 -6.82 -11.88 -19.53
C ALA A 36 -8.26 -11.50 -19.14
N TRP A 37 -8.41 -10.70 -18.09
CA TRP A 37 -9.72 -10.19 -17.69
C TRP A 37 -10.14 -9.06 -18.64
N SER A 38 -11.25 -9.29 -19.33
CA SER A 38 -11.72 -8.39 -20.39
C SER A 38 -12.83 -7.43 -19.96
N TRP A 39 -13.47 -7.65 -18.79
CA TRP A 39 -14.60 -6.88 -18.31
C TRP A 39 -14.39 -6.52 -16.82
N VAL A 40 -14.04 -5.25 -16.54
CA VAL A 40 -13.50 -4.83 -15.25
C VAL A 40 -14.26 -3.63 -14.72
N GLY A 41 -14.66 -3.67 -13.43
CA GLY A 41 -15.14 -2.50 -12.71
C GLY A 41 -13.98 -1.69 -12.14
N LEU A 42 -14.10 -0.38 -12.12
CA LEU A 42 -13.12 0.53 -11.51
C LEU A 42 -13.79 1.30 -10.37
N LEU A 43 -13.16 1.29 -9.20
CA LEU A 43 -13.63 2.01 -8.01
C LEU A 43 -12.48 2.83 -7.43
N GLY A 44 -12.64 4.14 -7.34
CA GLY A 44 -11.66 5.03 -6.73
C GLY A 44 -12.21 5.78 -5.52
N GLU A 45 -11.35 6.13 -4.57
CA GLU A 45 -11.72 7.16 -3.60
C GLU A 45 -11.82 8.53 -4.30
N ASP A 46 -12.70 9.40 -3.81
CA ASP A 46 -12.84 10.78 -4.28
C ASP A 46 -11.66 11.64 -3.75
N SER A 47 -10.51 11.40 -4.37
CA SER A 47 -9.25 12.04 -4.06
C SER A 47 -8.31 11.95 -5.27
N GLU A 48 -7.25 12.75 -5.25
CA GLU A 48 -6.23 12.69 -6.30
C GLU A 48 -5.56 11.29 -6.41
N HIS A 49 -5.45 10.56 -5.30
CA HIS A 49 -4.93 9.19 -5.28
C HIS A 49 -5.85 8.24 -6.06
N GLY A 50 -7.14 8.23 -5.71
CA GLY A 50 -8.13 7.37 -6.35
C GLY A 50 -8.32 7.71 -7.84
N GLU A 51 -8.46 9.00 -8.16
CA GLU A 51 -8.65 9.46 -9.54
C GLU A 51 -7.47 9.09 -10.45
N GLN A 52 -6.24 9.41 -10.04
CA GLN A 52 -5.05 9.08 -10.83
C GLN A 52 -4.84 7.57 -10.96
N GLY A 53 -5.08 6.82 -9.87
CA GLY A 53 -4.97 5.36 -9.90
C GLY A 53 -5.93 4.73 -10.91
N VAL A 54 -7.20 5.09 -10.84
CA VAL A 54 -8.24 4.60 -11.75
C VAL A 54 -7.96 5.02 -13.19
N GLU A 55 -7.57 6.28 -13.44
CA GLU A 55 -7.26 6.77 -14.78
C GLU A 55 -6.12 5.98 -15.43
N VAL A 56 -5.01 5.78 -14.71
CA VAL A 56 -3.87 4.99 -15.22
C VAL A 56 -4.29 3.56 -15.53
N VAL A 57 -5.05 2.90 -14.64
CA VAL A 57 -5.54 1.54 -14.91
C VAL A 57 -6.40 1.52 -16.15
N ARG A 58 -7.40 2.41 -16.24
CA ARG A 58 -8.30 2.53 -17.40
C ARG A 58 -7.54 2.66 -18.71
N GLU A 59 -6.59 3.61 -18.77
CA GLU A 59 -5.78 3.81 -19.97
C GLU A 59 -5.00 2.55 -20.39
N GLN A 60 -4.43 1.83 -19.42
CA GLN A 60 -3.60 0.67 -19.73
C GLN A 60 -4.42 -0.54 -20.17
N ILE A 61 -5.57 -0.80 -19.52
CA ILE A 61 -6.41 -1.96 -19.87
C ILE A 61 -7.11 -1.74 -21.22
N LEU A 62 -7.59 -0.52 -21.53
CA LEU A 62 -8.21 -0.20 -22.81
C LEU A 62 -7.24 -0.39 -23.98
N LYS A 63 -5.94 -0.10 -23.81
CA LYS A 63 -4.90 -0.35 -24.83
C LYS A 63 -4.70 -1.85 -25.14
N LYS A 64 -5.24 -2.75 -24.30
CA LYS A 64 -5.05 -4.20 -24.38
C LYS A 64 -6.37 -4.97 -24.50
N SER A 65 -7.37 -4.33 -25.11
CA SER A 65 -8.67 -4.94 -25.43
C SER A 65 -9.50 -5.39 -24.24
N ALA A 66 -9.24 -4.86 -23.04
CA ALA A 66 -10.16 -4.99 -21.92
C ALA A 66 -11.09 -3.77 -21.88
N CYS A 67 -12.31 -3.96 -21.38
CA CYS A 67 -13.35 -2.94 -21.29
C CYS A 67 -13.65 -2.61 -19.84
N VAL A 68 -14.10 -1.37 -19.61
CA VAL A 68 -14.57 -0.90 -18.30
C VAL A 68 -16.08 -1.11 -18.22
N ALA A 69 -16.52 -1.94 -17.29
CA ALA A 69 -17.93 -2.24 -17.04
C ALA A 69 -18.64 -1.09 -16.33
N PHE A 70 -17.96 -0.51 -15.36
CA PHE A 70 -18.38 0.69 -14.65
C PHE A 70 -17.15 1.40 -14.06
N GLU A 71 -17.30 2.69 -13.83
CA GLU A 71 -16.35 3.51 -13.08
C GLU A 71 -17.13 4.30 -12.03
N ASP A 72 -16.75 4.18 -10.77
CA ASP A 72 -17.43 4.84 -9.68
C ASP A 72 -16.44 5.41 -8.65
N LYS A 73 -16.91 6.38 -7.87
CA LYS A 73 -16.11 7.07 -6.85
C LYS A 73 -16.78 6.96 -5.48
N LEU A 74 -15.94 6.81 -4.46
CA LEU A 74 -16.36 6.74 -3.07
C LEU A 74 -15.73 7.89 -2.28
N PRO A 75 -16.54 8.77 -1.65
CA PRO A 75 -15.99 9.81 -0.78
C PRO A 75 -15.22 9.21 0.40
N ARG A 76 -14.20 9.94 0.90
CA ARG A 76 -13.42 9.49 2.07
C ARG A 76 -14.25 9.25 3.33
N SER A 77 -15.36 9.97 3.46
CA SER A 77 -16.36 9.75 4.50
C SER A 77 -17.72 9.50 3.83
N PRO A 78 -17.96 8.25 3.37
CA PRO A 78 -19.15 7.95 2.60
C PRO A 78 -20.39 8.01 3.46
N ARG A 79 -21.41 8.73 2.96
CA ARG A 79 -22.75 8.70 3.54
C ARG A 79 -23.47 7.43 3.10
N PRO A 80 -24.53 6.99 3.80
CA PRO A 80 -25.27 5.79 3.43
C PRO A 80 -25.77 5.76 1.98
N GLU A 81 -26.11 6.91 1.41
CA GLU A 81 -26.53 7.02 0.01
C GLU A 81 -25.40 6.75 -0.97
N ASN A 82 -24.16 7.19 -0.67
CA ASN A 82 -23.00 6.89 -1.48
C ASN A 82 -22.70 5.40 -1.49
N THR A 83 -22.72 4.77 -0.30
CA THR A 83 -22.51 3.33 -0.13
C THR A 83 -23.56 2.55 -0.92
N ARG A 84 -24.86 2.85 -0.74
CA ARG A 84 -25.95 2.18 -1.46
C ARG A 84 -25.84 2.30 -2.97
N ARG A 85 -25.44 3.46 -3.49
CA ARG A 85 -25.23 3.68 -4.91
C ARG A 85 -24.14 2.75 -5.45
N VAL A 86 -22.95 2.74 -4.80
CA VAL A 86 -21.83 1.89 -5.22
C VAL A 86 -22.19 0.40 -5.11
N VAL A 87 -22.85 -0.02 -4.02
CA VAL A 87 -23.32 -1.40 -3.84
C VAL A 87 -24.25 -1.81 -4.97
N LYS A 88 -25.23 -0.95 -5.34
CA LYS A 88 -26.15 -1.19 -6.45
C LYS A 88 -25.38 -1.34 -7.78
N THR A 89 -24.46 -0.41 -8.07
CA THR A 89 -23.62 -0.46 -9.28
C THR A 89 -22.86 -1.79 -9.38
N ILE A 90 -22.25 -2.24 -8.28
CA ILE A 90 -21.48 -3.49 -8.25
C ILE A 90 -22.42 -4.72 -8.39
N ALA A 91 -23.56 -4.72 -7.68
CA ALA A 91 -24.48 -5.83 -7.69
C ALA A 91 -25.14 -6.06 -9.06
N GLU A 92 -25.51 -4.99 -9.76
CA GLU A 92 -26.13 -5.02 -11.09
C GLU A 92 -25.10 -5.26 -12.21
N SER A 93 -23.81 -5.04 -11.95
CA SER A 93 -22.76 -5.24 -12.93
C SER A 93 -22.44 -6.71 -13.16
N GLN A 94 -22.14 -7.06 -14.41
CA GLN A 94 -21.59 -8.37 -14.77
C GLN A 94 -20.08 -8.50 -14.56
N ALA A 95 -19.39 -7.40 -14.20
CA ALA A 95 -17.96 -7.44 -13.93
C ALA A 95 -17.67 -8.31 -12.70
N ARG A 96 -16.84 -9.32 -12.88
CA ARG A 96 -16.36 -10.16 -11.77
C ARG A 96 -15.08 -9.65 -11.12
N VAL A 97 -14.36 -8.79 -11.83
CA VAL A 97 -13.11 -8.18 -11.36
C VAL A 97 -13.34 -6.71 -11.10
N ILE A 98 -12.95 -6.24 -9.93
CA ILE A 98 -13.07 -4.84 -9.51
C ILE A 98 -11.67 -4.37 -9.11
N VAL A 99 -11.16 -3.37 -9.81
CA VAL A 99 -9.91 -2.69 -9.41
C VAL A 99 -10.27 -1.54 -8.50
N ALA A 100 -9.72 -1.55 -7.27
CA ALA A 100 -10.05 -0.60 -6.23
C ALA A 100 -8.83 0.24 -5.80
N PHE A 101 -8.93 1.54 -5.99
CA PHE A 101 -8.04 2.56 -5.43
C PHE A 101 -8.75 3.29 -4.28
N CYS A 102 -9.03 2.55 -3.21
CA CYS A 102 -9.71 3.04 -2.02
C CYS A 102 -9.01 2.51 -0.77
N GLY A 103 -9.20 3.21 0.36
CA GLY A 103 -8.80 2.76 1.69
C GLY A 103 -9.95 2.14 2.47
N VAL A 104 -10.02 2.49 3.76
CA VAL A 104 -11.03 1.95 4.69
C VAL A 104 -12.46 2.42 4.38
N GLU A 105 -12.62 3.46 3.59
CA GLU A 105 -13.94 3.98 3.18
C GLU A 105 -14.74 2.98 2.34
N VAL A 106 -14.11 1.97 1.77
CA VAL A 106 -14.80 0.89 1.04
C VAL A 106 -15.43 -0.15 1.99
N LEU A 107 -15.09 -0.15 3.27
CA LEU A 107 -15.57 -1.12 4.24
C LEU A 107 -17.10 -1.23 4.31
N PRO A 108 -17.87 -0.12 4.42
CA PRO A 108 -19.33 -0.19 4.39
C PRO A 108 -19.91 -0.78 3.10
N VAL A 109 -19.20 -0.61 1.97
CA VAL A 109 -19.59 -1.22 0.69
C VAL A 109 -19.42 -2.73 0.75
N LEU A 110 -18.28 -3.21 1.24
CA LEU A 110 -18.01 -4.65 1.39
C LEU A 110 -19.01 -5.32 2.34
N GLU A 111 -19.34 -4.68 3.46
CA GLU A 111 -20.33 -5.16 4.42
C GLU A 111 -21.71 -5.28 3.81
N GLN A 112 -22.18 -4.26 3.07
CA GLN A 112 -23.48 -4.31 2.40
C GLN A 112 -23.51 -5.32 1.26
N LEU A 113 -22.44 -5.46 0.47
CA LEU A 113 -22.35 -6.50 -0.55
C LEU A 113 -22.49 -7.90 0.07
N TYR A 114 -21.81 -8.13 1.20
CA TYR A 114 -21.94 -9.36 1.97
C TYR A 114 -23.40 -9.61 2.43
N GLU A 115 -24.03 -8.60 3.00
CA GLU A 115 -25.43 -8.68 3.48
C GLU A 115 -26.45 -8.94 2.35
N HIS A 116 -26.16 -8.47 1.14
CA HIS A 116 -26.98 -8.71 -0.05
C HIS A 116 -26.61 -10.00 -0.78
N GLY A 117 -25.68 -10.80 -0.26
CA GLY A 117 -25.27 -12.07 -0.88
C GLY A 117 -24.57 -11.90 -2.24
N VAL A 118 -23.91 -10.78 -2.48
CA VAL A 118 -23.16 -10.52 -3.72
C VAL A 118 -21.82 -11.22 -3.64
N GLU A 119 -21.70 -12.41 -4.19
CA GLU A 119 -20.51 -13.25 -4.12
C GLU A 119 -19.72 -13.30 -5.45
N GLY A 120 -18.54 -13.93 -5.42
CA GLY A 120 -17.75 -14.26 -6.61
C GLY A 120 -17.08 -13.07 -7.28
N ARG A 121 -16.88 -11.97 -6.57
CA ARG A 121 -16.11 -10.81 -7.04
C ARG A 121 -14.65 -10.94 -6.62
N VAL A 122 -13.74 -10.73 -7.56
CA VAL A 122 -12.29 -10.63 -7.31
C VAL A 122 -11.91 -9.16 -7.23
N TRP A 123 -11.36 -8.75 -6.11
CA TRP A 123 -10.88 -7.38 -5.92
C TRP A 123 -9.39 -7.32 -6.21
N LEU A 124 -8.99 -6.37 -7.01
CA LEU A 124 -7.59 -5.97 -7.20
C LEU A 124 -7.37 -4.66 -6.48
N SER A 125 -6.61 -4.67 -5.40
CA SER A 125 -6.46 -3.50 -4.54
C SER A 125 -5.05 -2.95 -4.50
N SER A 126 -4.95 -1.63 -4.29
CA SER A 126 -3.72 -0.97 -3.88
C SER A 126 -3.43 -1.21 -2.39
N ASP A 127 -2.28 -0.73 -1.92
CA ASP A 127 -1.88 -0.78 -0.51
C ASP A 127 -2.85 -0.06 0.44
N ALA A 128 -3.61 0.92 -0.04
CA ALA A 128 -4.59 1.65 0.76
C ALA A 128 -5.63 0.72 1.42
N MET A 129 -6.03 -0.37 0.75
CA MET A 129 -6.94 -1.37 1.32
C MET A 129 -6.28 -2.29 2.35
N SER A 130 -4.96 -2.29 2.48
CA SER A 130 -4.25 -3.14 3.45
C SER A 130 -4.67 -2.87 4.90
N GLN A 131 -5.13 -1.67 5.21
CA GLN A 131 -5.65 -1.30 6.52
C GLN A 131 -6.92 -2.08 6.91
N ILE A 132 -7.72 -2.53 5.93
CA ILE A 132 -8.93 -3.33 6.19
C ILE A 132 -8.58 -4.65 6.87
N TYR A 133 -7.44 -5.25 6.52
CA TYR A 133 -6.97 -6.48 7.14
C TYR A 133 -6.64 -6.30 8.64
N LEU A 134 -6.34 -5.07 9.06
CA LEU A 134 -6.06 -4.75 10.46
C LEU A 134 -7.33 -4.65 11.31
N LEU A 135 -8.46 -4.34 10.70
CA LEU A 135 -9.73 -4.15 11.39
C LEU A 135 -10.40 -5.47 11.79
N LYS A 136 -9.87 -6.63 11.38
CA LYS A 136 -10.41 -7.98 11.64
C LYS A 136 -11.91 -8.10 11.36
N ASN A 137 -12.39 -7.40 10.35
CA ASN A 137 -13.80 -7.43 9.95
C ASN A 137 -14.09 -8.69 9.13
N GLN A 138 -14.81 -9.65 9.74
CA GLN A 138 -15.09 -10.94 9.12
C GLN A 138 -15.85 -10.83 7.80
N LYS A 139 -16.85 -9.93 7.70
CA LYS A 139 -17.64 -9.72 6.48
C LYS A 139 -16.75 -9.23 5.33
N ALA A 140 -15.90 -8.23 5.62
CA ALA A 140 -14.96 -7.71 4.62
C ALA A 140 -13.94 -8.77 4.19
N PHE A 141 -13.43 -9.58 5.10
CA PHE A 141 -12.52 -10.68 4.77
C PHE A 141 -13.16 -11.72 3.85
N GLN A 142 -14.42 -12.07 4.09
CA GLN A 142 -15.14 -13.00 3.22
C GLN A 142 -15.32 -12.42 1.82
N MET A 143 -15.68 -11.14 1.72
CA MET A 143 -15.81 -10.44 0.44
C MET A 143 -14.49 -10.28 -0.33
N LEU A 144 -13.37 -10.18 0.38
CA LEU A 144 -12.04 -10.03 -0.20
C LEU A 144 -11.32 -11.36 -0.40
N SER A 145 -11.87 -12.47 0.08
CA SER A 145 -11.27 -13.80 -0.09
C SER A 145 -11.12 -14.13 -1.58
N GLY A 146 -9.91 -14.55 -1.97
CA GLY A 146 -9.57 -14.81 -3.37
C GLY A 146 -9.17 -13.56 -4.17
N SER A 147 -9.05 -12.41 -3.52
CA SER A 147 -8.63 -11.15 -4.14
C SER A 147 -7.11 -10.98 -4.12
N LEU A 148 -6.60 -10.03 -4.90
CA LEU A 148 -5.18 -9.71 -4.97
C LEU A 148 -4.92 -8.28 -4.50
N ALA A 149 -3.91 -8.12 -3.65
CA ALA A 149 -3.40 -6.83 -3.23
C ALA A 149 -2.00 -6.59 -3.81
N VAL A 150 -1.77 -5.41 -4.39
CA VAL A 150 -0.47 -4.97 -4.88
C VAL A 150 0.05 -3.90 -3.94
N VAL A 151 1.12 -4.23 -3.24
CA VAL A 151 1.68 -3.37 -2.19
C VAL A 151 3.16 -3.07 -2.43
N PRO A 152 3.69 -1.94 -1.93
CA PRO A 152 5.13 -1.70 -1.96
C PRO A 152 5.91 -2.85 -1.34
N HIS A 153 7.01 -3.24 -2.00
CA HIS A 153 7.89 -4.27 -1.46
C HIS A 153 8.42 -3.88 -0.10
N LYS A 154 8.42 -4.84 0.81
CA LYS A 154 8.86 -4.66 2.19
C LYS A 154 9.74 -5.80 2.67
N ARG A 155 10.64 -5.47 3.58
CA ARG A 155 11.44 -6.42 4.32
C ARG A 155 11.40 -6.10 5.80
N ASN A 156 11.66 -7.09 6.60
CA ASN A 156 11.86 -6.87 8.02
C ASN A 156 13.10 -5.99 8.23
N VAL A 157 12.95 -4.93 9.02
CA VAL A 157 14.08 -4.13 9.48
C VAL A 157 14.76 -4.87 10.62
N PRO A 158 16.03 -5.33 10.45
CA PRO A 158 16.71 -6.07 11.51
C PRO A 158 16.80 -5.27 12.81
N GLY A 159 16.39 -5.88 13.92
CA GLY A 159 16.38 -5.27 15.25
C GLY A 159 15.19 -4.35 15.54
N LEU A 160 14.34 -4.03 14.58
CA LEU A 160 13.16 -3.18 14.81
C LEU A 160 12.19 -3.83 15.80
N ARG A 161 11.91 -5.13 15.64
CA ARG A 161 11.05 -5.87 16.56
C ARG A 161 11.57 -5.81 18.00
N ASP A 162 12.86 -6.09 18.17
CA ASP A 162 13.48 -6.08 19.50
C ASP A 162 13.53 -4.68 20.11
N PHE A 163 13.67 -3.66 19.26
CA PHE A 163 13.56 -2.27 19.70
C PHE A 163 12.15 -1.95 20.18
N VAL A 164 11.12 -2.26 19.39
CA VAL A 164 9.72 -2.00 19.75
C VAL A 164 9.31 -2.74 21.04
N LEU A 165 9.73 -4.00 21.20
CA LEU A 165 9.44 -4.79 22.41
C LEU A 165 10.07 -4.20 23.68
N ARG A 166 11.10 -3.37 23.56
CA ARG A 166 11.75 -2.67 24.69
C ARG A 166 11.19 -1.28 24.95
N LEU A 167 10.32 -0.77 24.07
CA LEU A 167 9.65 0.50 24.30
C LEU A 167 8.75 0.36 25.52
N HIS A 168 8.85 1.31 26.42
CA HIS A 168 7.99 1.40 27.60
C HIS A 168 7.82 2.86 27.99
N PRO A 169 6.60 3.30 28.33
CA PRO A 169 6.34 4.69 28.68
C PRO A 169 7.13 5.18 29.88
N SER A 170 7.42 4.30 30.84
CA SER A 170 8.25 4.66 32.00
C SER A 170 9.71 4.96 31.65
N SER A 171 10.22 4.43 30.54
CA SER A 171 11.60 4.68 30.08
C SER A 171 11.73 6.03 29.39
N SER A 172 10.65 6.59 28.90
CA SER A 172 10.62 7.88 28.20
C SER A 172 9.26 8.57 28.46
N PRO A 173 9.02 9.06 29.69
CA PRO A 173 7.72 9.60 30.09
C PRO A 173 7.35 10.89 29.34
N GLU A 174 8.31 11.62 28.78
CA GLU A 174 8.11 12.81 27.97
C GLU A 174 7.77 12.52 26.51
N ASP A 175 7.87 11.23 26.08
CA ASP A 175 7.62 10.86 24.69
C ASP A 175 6.13 10.56 24.46
N ALA A 176 5.41 11.55 23.96
CA ALA A 176 4.00 11.44 23.62
C ALA A 176 3.69 10.35 22.58
N PHE A 177 4.65 10.05 21.67
CA PHE A 177 4.45 9.00 20.67
C PHE A 177 4.45 7.60 21.30
N ILE A 178 5.30 7.36 22.29
CA ILE A 178 5.32 6.08 23.03
C ILE A 178 4.01 5.93 23.83
N GLN A 179 3.53 6.99 24.45
CA GLN A 179 2.26 6.97 25.20
C GLN A 179 1.07 6.71 24.25
N GLU A 180 1.00 7.38 23.11
CA GLU A 180 -0.05 7.16 22.12
C GLU A 180 0.02 5.75 21.52
N PHE A 181 1.21 5.26 21.21
CA PHE A 181 1.44 3.89 20.74
C PHE A 181 0.92 2.87 21.78
N TRP A 182 1.25 3.07 23.05
CA TRP A 182 0.82 2.19 24.15
C TRP A 182 -0.71 2.19 24.29
N SER A 183 -1.31 3.38 24.27
CA SER A 183 -2.76 3.55 24.34
C SER A 183 -3.49 2.79 23.23
N LYS A 184 -2.99 2.86 22.00
CA LYS A 184 -3.58 2.16 20.85
C LYS A 184 -3.37 0.65 20.91
N VAL A 185 -2.19 0.20 21.34
CA VAL A 185 -1.86 -1.23 21.42
C VAL A 185 -2.67 -1.94 22.47
N PHE A 186 -2.85 -1.32 23.64
CA PHE A 186 -3.53 -1.90 24.80
C PHE A 186 -4.97 -1.45 24.94
N ASN A 187 -5.45 -0.57 24.06
CA ASN A 187 -6.78 0.03 24.11
C ASN A 187 -7.08 0.63 25.50
N CYS A 188 -6.20 1.51 25.94
CA CYS A 188 -6.27 2.19 27.23
C CYS A 188 -5.90 3.67 27.10
N TRP A 189 -6.19 4.48 28.12
CA TRP A 189 -5.90 5.91 28.15
C TRP A 189 -4.89 6.24 29.23
N TRP A 190 -3.96 7.16 28.96
CA TRP A 190 -3.09 7.71 29.97
C TRP A 190 -3.83 8.82 30.72
N ASN A 191 -3.74 8.81 32.05
CA ASN A 191 -4.26 9.90 32.87
C ASN A 191 -3.28 11.09 32.78
N THR A 192 -3.40 11.88 31.71
CA THR A 192 -2.70 13.16 31.61
C THR A 192 -3.55 14.16 32.36
N SER A 193 -3.02 14.66 33.48
CA SER A 193 -3.61 15.60 34.44
C SER A 193 -4.62 16.59 33.81
N GLY A 194 -5.92 16.39 34.05
CA GLY A 194 -6.97 17.37 33.81
C GLY A 194 -8.03 17.06 32.78
N GLY A 195 -8.09 15.87 32.20
CA GLY A 195 -9.19 15.47 31.31
C GLY A 195 -10.40 14.97 32.10
N GLU A 196 -11.61 15.34 31.70
CA GLU A 196 -12.85 14.82 32.26
C GLU A 196 -12.88 13.30 32.24
N GLU A 197 -13.15 12.68 33.38
CA GLU A 197 -13.38 11.26 33.50
C GLU A 197 -14.55 10.83 32.61
N THR A 198 -14.24 10.24 31.46
CA THR A 198 -15.27 9.57 30.68
C THR A 198 -15.59 8.25 31.39
N ASN A 199 -16.79 8.15 31.94
CA ASN A 199 -17.33 6.95 32.58
C ASN A 199 -17.17 5.75 31.63
N ASN A 200 -16.34 4.75 32.04
CA ASN A 200 -15.96 3.50 31.37
C ASN A 200 -14.64 3.49 30.57
N ALA A 201 -13.77 4.48 30.65
CA ALA A 201 -12.46 4.40 30.01
C ALA A 201 -11.50 3.51 30.82
N ARG A 202 -10.91 2.50 30.20
CA ARG A 202 -9.82 1.72 30.80
C ARG A 202 -8.55 2.55 30.79
N TYR A 203 -7.97 2.81 31.94
CA TYR A 203 -6.67 3.48 32.05
C TYR A 203 -5.50 2.50 31.84
N CYS A 204 -4.42 2.98 31.22
CA CYS A 204 -3.18 2.23 31.14
C CYS A 204 -2.54 2.17 32.52
N THR A 205 -2.13 0.97 32.94
CA THR A 205 -1.48 0.74 34.25
C THR A 205 0.01 1.00 34.20
N GLY A 206 0.61 0.93 32.99
CA GLY A 206 2.05 0.93 32.79
C GLY A 206 2.72 -0.42 33.09
N GLU A 207 1.94 -1.45 33.44
CA GLU A 207 2.42 -2.82 33.65
C GLU A 207 2.12 -3.74 32.44
N GLU A 208 1.43 -3.19 31.43
CA GLU A 208 1.17 -3.91 30.20
C GLU A 208 2.50 -4.27 29.52
N SER A 209 2.58 -5.44 28.88
CA SER A 209 3.79 -5.92 28.23
C SER A 209 3.55 -6.24 26.75
N LEU A 210 4.39 -5.71 25.90
CA LEU A 210 4.42 -6.02 24.47
C LEU A 210 4.90 -7.45 24.17
N GLY A 211 5.58 -8.09 25.13
CA GLY A 211 6.19 -9.42 24.97
C GLY A 211 5.21 -10.60 25.03
N ASN A 212 4.00 -10.42 25.53
CA ASN A 212 3.05 -11.51 25.78
C ASN A 212 2.30 -12.03 24.53
N GLY A 213 2.92 -12.07 23.37
CA GLY A 213 2.54 -12.87 22.19
C GLY A 213 1.16 -12.66 21.56
N THR A 214 0.21 -12.10 22.30
CA THR A 214 -1.19 -11.90 21.89
C THR A 214 -1.43 -10.58 21.18
N ASN A 215 -0.41 -9.75 21.02
CA ASN A 215 -0.57 -8.43 20.45
C ASN A 215 -0.57 -8.54 18.93
N ALA A 216 -1.76 -8.51 18.34
CA ALA A 216 -1.97 -8.49 16.90
C ALA A 216 -1.12 -7.41 16.20
N PHE A 217 -0.78 -6.32 16.90
CA PHE A 217 0.07 -5.26 16.40
C PHE A 217 1.50 -5.72 16.09
N LEU A 218 2.09 -6.60 16.91
CA LEU A 218 3.44 -7.14 16.67
C LEU A 218 3.45 -8.28 15.64
N SER A 219 2.32 -8.93 15.46
CA SER A 219 2.10 -9.94 14.39
C SER A 219 1.75 -9.31 13.06
N MET A 220 1.52 -7.99 13.03
CA MET A 220 1.20 -7.31 11.78
C MET A 220 2.37 -7.36 10.82
N PRO A 221 2.07 -7.61 9.55
CA PRO A 221 2.89 -7.13 8.45
C PRO A 221 3.06 -5.60 8.47
N GLY A 222 2.46 -4.93 9.42
CA GLY A 222 2.20 -3.49 9.49
C GLY A 222 3.37 -2.56 9.82
N PHE A 223 4.58 -3.09 9.96
CA PHE A 223 5.79 -2.25 9.85
C PHE A 223 6.17 -1.99 8.38
N ASP A 224 5.18 -2.01 7.49
CA ASP A 224 5.35 -1.90 6.06
C ASP A 224 6.09 -0.64 5.65
N LEU A 225 5.70 0.49 6.22
CA LEU A 225 6.37 1.77 5.99
C LEU A 225 7.70 1.90 6.74
N ALA A 226 7.91 1.16 7.82
CA ALA A 226 9.15 1.25 8.61
C ALA A 226 10.38 0.89 7.78
N PHE A 227 10.26 -0.08 6.86
CA PHE A 227 11.34 -0.42 5.94
C PHE A 227 11.71 0.74 5.01
N ASN A 228 10.71 1.43 4.46
CA ASN A 228 10.92 2.57 3.59
C ASN A 228 11.47 3.79 4.34
N VAL A 229 10.97 4.04 5.56
CA VAL A 229 11.51 5.09 6.45
C VAL A 229 12.95 4.79 6.82
N HIS A 230 13.27 3.55 7.18
CA HIS A 230 14.64 3.12 7.43
C HIS A 230 15.56 3.42 6.24
N ASN A 231 15.14 3.03 5.02
CA ASN A 231 15.92 3.31 3.81
C ASN A 231 16.09 4.81 3.56
N ALA A 232 15.07 5.63 3.83
CA ALA A 232 15.14 7.09 3.70
C ALA A 232 16.18 7.71 4.66
N VAL A 233 16.14 7.31 5.94
CA VAL A 233 17.09 7.78 6.96
C VAL A 233 18.52 7.35 6.60
N TYR A 234 18.71 6.10 6.19
CA TYR A 234 20.03 5.59 5.79
C TYR A 234 20.55 6.28 4.52
N ALA A 235 19.68 6.55 3.54
CA ALA A 235 20.08 7.29 2.34
C ALA A 235 20.60 8.69 2.69
N LEU A 236 19.90 9.42 3.57
CA LEU A 236 20.36 10.71 4.07
C LEU A 236 21.67 10.59 4.84
N THR A 237 21.81 9.58 5.70
CA THR A 237 23.04 9.35 6.49
C THR A 237 24.23 9.04 5.59
N HIS A 238 24.07 8.17 4.58
CA HIS A 238 25.13 7.87 3.62
C HIS A 238 25.52 9.10 2.78
N ALA A 239 24.54 9.89 2.32
CA ALA A 239 24.78 11.11 1.59
C ALA A 239 25.57 12.13 2.44
N LEU A 240 25.17 12.31 3.70
CA LEU A 240 25.84 13.21 4.65
C LEU A 240 27.27 12.74 4.95
N ASN A 241 27.45 11.46 5.23
CA ASN A 241 28.77 10.88 5.46
C ASN A 241 29.70 11.08 4.26
N ASN A 242 29.21 10.82 3.05
CA ASN A 242 29.98 11.03 1.81
C ASN A 242 30.34 12.50 1.59
N MET A 243 29.42 13.40 1.93
CA MET A 243 29.68 14.85 1.88
C MET A 243 30.77 15.23 2.86
N VAL A 244 30.65 14.83 4.13
CA VAL A 244 31.64 15.13 5.18
C VAL A 244 33.02 14.58 4.82
N GLN A 245 33.13 13.33 4.37
CA GLN A 245 34.40 12.71 4.00
C GLN A 245 35.08 13.42 2.83
N LYS A 246 34.33 13.88 1.81
CA LYS A 246 34.93 14.61 0.67
C LYS A 246 35.31 16.03 1.03
N GLU A 247 34.51 16.71 1.83
CA GLU A 247 34.77 18.10 2.20
C GLU A 247 35.77 18.22 3.37
N SER A 248 35.96 17.16 4.18
CA SER A 248 37.03 17.11 5.22
C SER A 248 38.45 17.01 4.64
N ARG A 249 38.58 16.64 3.37
CA ARG A 249 39.87 16.68 2.63
C ARG A 249 40.17 18.08 2.08
N GLY A 250 39.23 19.02 2.20
CA GLY A 250 39.40 20.45 1.94
C GLY A 250 39.55 21.25 3.24
N PRO A 251 39.62 22.58 3.20
CA PRO A 251 39.74 23.41 4.42
C PRO A 251 38.55 23.10 5.35
N LYS A 252 38.90 22.84 6.63
CA LYS A 252 38.05 22.30 7.71
C LYS A 252 36.66 22.91 7.76
N ILE A 253 35.63 22.08 7.49
CA ILE A 253 34.21 22.46 7.56
C ILE A 253 33.69 22.45 9.00
N PHE A 254 34.35 21.71 9.89
CA PHE A 254 33.98 21.57 11.31
C PHE A 254 35.03 22.27 12.23
N GLY A 255 35.35 23.50 11.98
CA GLY A 255 36.08 24.32 12.93
C GLY A 255 35.19 25.46 13.41
N ASN A 256 34.67 25.39 14.60
CA ASN A 256 34.01 26.43 15.43
C ASN A 256 33.10 27.48 14.78
N LYS A 257 32.65 27.30 13.53
CA LYS A 257 31.63 28.14 12.89
C LYS A 257 30.82 27.26 11.91
N THR A 258 29.55 27.22 12.09
CA THR A 258 28.49 26.65 11.21
C THR A 258 28.49 27.26 9.77
N GLN A 259 29.55 27.89 9.34
CA GLN A 259 29.66 28.64 8.08
C GLN A 259 29.87 27.79 6.84
N GLY A 260 29.99 26.46 6.95
CA GLY A 260 30.31 25.58 5.81
C GLY A 260 29.19 24.63 5.35
N PHE A 261 28.19 24.30 6.19
CA PHE A 261 27.15 23.38 5.80
C PHE A 261 26.10 24.07 4.90
N ARG A 262 26.09 23.68 3.64
CA ARG A 262 25.14 24.20 2.66
C ARG A 262 24.15 23.06 2.30
N PRO A 263 22.90 23.11 2.77
CA PRO A 263 21.93 22.01 2.60
C PRO A 263 21.73 21.54 1.14
N TRP A 264 21.80 22.45 0.20
CA TRP A 264 21.68 22.11 -1.24
C TRP A 264 22.86 21.28 -1.78
N LYS A 265 24.04 21.29 -1.14
CA LYS A 265 25.13 20.39 -1.51
C LYS A 265 24.78 18.94 -1.21
N LEU A 266 24.03 18.68 -0.13
CA LEU A 266 23.60 17.34 0.23
C LEU A 266 22.82 16.66 -0.89
N LEU A 267 22.04 17.42 -1.68
CA LEU A 267 21.28 16.89 -2.81
C LEU A 267 22.16 16.21 -3.86
N GLN A 268 23.37 16.74 -4.10
CA GLN A 268 24.32 16.17 -5.07
C GLN A 268 24.84 14.81 -4.59
N TYR A 269 25.02 14.67 -3.26
CA TYR A 269 25.45 13.41 -2.66
C TYR A 269 24.29 12.43 -2.59
N LEU A 270 23.07 12.90 -2.28
CA LEU A 270 21.86 12.07 -2.21
C LEU A 270 21.53 11.46 -3.59
N ARG A 271 21.67 12.21 -4.68
CA ARG A 271 21.53 11.69 -6.06
C ARG A 271 22.51 10.60 -6.42
N LYS A 272 23.63 10.51 -5.72
CA LYS A 272 24.72 9.53 -5.96
C LYS A 272 24.78 8.46 -4.89
N VAL A 273 23.78 8.44 -3.99
CA VAL A 273 23.71 7.41 -2.98
C VAL A 273 23.51 6.05 -3.63
N HIS A 274 24.38 5.12 -3.25
CA HIS A 274 24.26 3.71 -3.60
C HIS A 274 24.87 2.90 -2.46
N PHE A 275 24.05 2.10 -1.80
CA PHE A 275 24.49 1.25 -0.69
C PHE A 275 23.59 0.02 -0.57
N LYS A 276 24.09 -0.98 0.13
CA LYS A 276 23.34 -2.17 0.49
C LYS A 276 22.80 -2.00 1.90
N ASN A 277 21.48 -2.09 2.06
CA ASN A 277 20.85 -1.96 3.37
C ASN A 277 21.05 -3.22 4.23
N LYS A 278 20.65 -3.17 5.51
CA LYS A 278 20.78 -4.30 6.44
C LYS A 278 19.94 -5.53 6.05
N ALA A 279 18.93 -5.35 5.21
CA ALA A 279 18.14 -6.45 4.65
C ALA A 279 18.79 -7.08 3.40
N GLY A 280 19.95 -6.57 2.95
CA GLY A 280 20.71 -7.07 1.83
C GLY A 280 20.28 -6.52 0.47
N GLU A 281 19.48 -5.45 0.43
CA GLU A 281 18.99 -4.85 -0.80
C GLU A 281 19.76 -3.60 -1.19
N GLU A 282 19.92 -3.40 -2.51
CA GLU A 282 20.53 -2.21 -3.07
C GLU A 282 19.58 -1.01 -2.99
N VAL A 283 20.06 0.08 -2.42
CA VAL A 283 19.35 1.34 -2.28
C VAL A 283 20.07 2.42 -3.10
N PHE A 284 19.41 2.92 -4.13
CA PHE A 284 19.87 4.01 -4.98
C PHE A 284 18.66 4.74 -5.58
N PHE A 285 18.86 5.97 -6.06
CA PHE A 285 17.83 6.76 -6.69
C PHE A 285 18.07 6.88 -8.19
N ASP A 286 17.00 6.84 -8.97
CA ASP A 286 17.03 7.14 -10.40
C ASP A 286 17.16 8.66 -10.67
N GLU A 287 17.11 9.04 -11.94
CA GLU A 287 17.18 10.44 -12.36
C GLU A 287 16.04 11.31 -11.84
N HIS A 288 14.90 10.69 -11.47
CA HIS A 288 13.71 11.35 -10.92
C HIS A 288 13.74 11.43 -9.39
N GLY A 289 14.70 10.80 -8.74
CA GLY A 289 14.81 10.73 -7.27
C GLY A 289 13.95 9.60 -6.69
N ASP A 290 13.57 8.61 -7.48
CA ASP A 290 12.78 7.46 -7.04
C ASP A 290 13.66 6.24 -6.84
N LEU A 291 13.37 5.43 -5.80
CA LEU A 291 13.90 4.06 -5.71
C LEU A 291 13.31 3.22 -6.86
N PRO A 292 14.08 2.23 -7.38
CA PRO A 292 13.53 1.25 -8.31
C PRO A 292 12.23 0.65 -7.78
N GLY A 293 11.18 0.71 -8.59
CA GLY A 293 9.88 0.23 -8.19
C GLY A 293 9.86 -1.28 -8.04
N LEU A 294 9.53 -1.74 -6.83
CA LEU A 294 9.32 -3.14 -6.52
C LEU A 294 8.01 -3.27 -5.76
N LEU A 295 7.09 -4.08 -6.28
CA LEU A 295 5.80 -4.34 -5.66
C LEU A 295 5.64 -5.83 -5.40
N ASP A 296 5.10 -6.17 -4.24
CA ASP A 296 4.70 -7.53 -3.90
C ASP A 296 3.22 -7.73 -4.19
N ILE A 297 2.87 -8.96 -4.57
CA ILE A 297 1.49 -9.38 -4.82
C ILE A 297 1.10 -10.34 -3.71
N PHE A 298 0.04 -10.01 -3.01
CA PHE A 298 -0.56 -10.88 -1.98
C PHE A 298 -1.93 -11.36 -2.43
N ASN A 299 -2.22 -12.62 -2.18
CA ASN A 299 -3.56 -13.17 -2.33
C ASN A 299 -4.23 -13.24 -0.96
N VAL A 300 -5.49 -12.85 -0.88
CA VAL A 300 -6.26 -12.81 0.37
C VAL A 300 -6.92 -14.16 0.59
N HIS A 301 -6.59 -14.81 1.68
CA HIS A 301 -7.18 -16.06 2.13
C HIS A 301 -7.94 -15.82 3.44
N PHE A 302 -9.23 -16.01 3.48
CA PHE A 302 -10.12 -15.84 4.64
C PHE A 302 -9.64 -14.91 5.77
N GLN A 303 -8.56 -15.22 6.47
CA GLN A 303 -8.04 -14.44 7.60
C GLN A 303 -6.54 -14.10 7.48
N GLU A 304 -5.93 -14.45 6.37
CA GLU A 304 -4.51 -14.21 6.11
C GLU A 304 -4.26 -13.73 4.69
N THR A 305 -3.08 -13.19 4.47
CA THR A 305 -2.60 -12.82 3.14
C THR A 305 -1.38 -13.64 2.81
N VAL A 306 -1.38 -14.28 1.64
CA VAL A 306 -0.30 -15.13 1.16
C VAL A 306 0.45 -14.39 0.06
N TRP A 307 1.77 -14.30 0.19
CA TRP A 307 2.61 -13.76 -0.88
C TRP A 307 2.59 -14.72 -2.09
N VAL A 308 2.23 -14.19 -3.24
CA VAL A 308 2.08 -14.99 -4.48
C VAL A 308 2.90 -14.46 -5.64
N GLY A 309 3.58 -13.34 -5.50
CA GLY A 309 4.35 -12.82 -6.61
C GLY A 309 4.93 -11.44 -6.42
N ARG A 310 5.51 -10.94 -7.52
CA ARG A 310 6.23 -9.68 -7.52
C ARG A 310 6.21 -9.00 -8.89
N ILE A 311 6.24 -7.66 -8.86
CA ILE A 311 6.38 -6.82 -10.05
C ILE A 311 7.63 -5.97 -9.88
N GLU A 312 8.58 -6.12 -10.80
CA GLU A 312 9.78 -5.28 -10.89
C GLU A 312 9.59 -4.23 -11.97
N PHE A 313 9.94 -3.00 -11.65
CA PHE A 313 9.95 -1.90 -12.60
C PHE A 313 11.37 -1.52 -13.00
N GLY A 314 11.53 -1.16 -14.26
CA GLY A 314 12.75 -0.58 -14.81
C GLY A 314 12.47 0.79 -15.42
N PRO A 315 13.48 1.43 -16.02
CA PRO A 315 13.34 2.78 -16.59
C PRO A 315 12.23 2.91 -17.66
N SER A 316 11.94 1.83 -18.38
CA SER A 316 10.93 1.78 -19.45
C SER A 316 9.56 1.24 -19.04
N GLY A 317 9.34 1.00 -17.75
CA GLY A 317 8.10 0.42 -17.22
C GLY A 317 8.30 -0.93 -16.53
N ILE A 318 7.30 -1.84 -16.61
CA ILE A 318 7.39 -3.14 -15.97
C ILE A 318 8.47 -3.99 -16.65
N LYS A 319 9.51 -4.34 -15.87
CA LYS A 319 10.63 -5.19 -16.28
C LYS A 319 10.28 -6.68 -16.15
N LYS A 320 9.64 -7.06 -15.04
CA LYS A 320 9.31 -8.45 -14.74
C LYS A 320 8.02 -8.54 -13.94
N LEU A 321 7.20 -9.53 -14.25
CA LEU A 321 6.08 -9.98 -13.45
C LEU A 321 6.27 -11.44 -13.11
N GLU A 322 6.29 -11.79 -11.85
CA GLU A 322 6.31 -13.15 -11.34
C GLU A 322 5.02 -13.40 -10.55
N VAL A 323 4.30 -14.47 -10.89
CA VAL A 323 3.10 -14.89 -10.16
C VAL A 323 3.17 -16.40 -9.97
N ASN A 324 3.06 -16.85 -8.73
CA ASN A 324 2.94 -18.26 -8.39
C ASN A 324 1.46 -18.68 -8.50
N ASN A 325 1.07 -19.14 -9.67
CA ASN A 325 -0.31 -19.54 -9.94
C ASN A 325 -0.81 -20.70 -9.07
N THR A 326 0.10 -21.55 -8.57
CA THR A 326 -0.27 -22.71 -7.74
C THR A 326 -0.63 -22.31 -6.30
N ALA A 327 -0.20 -21.14 -5.88
CA ALA A 327 -0.51 -20.58 -4.56
C ALA A 327 -1.77 -19.68 -4.56
N LEU A 328 -2.38 -19.47 -5.73
CA LEU A 328 -3.56 -18.61 -5.85
C LEU A 328 -4.82 -19.35 -5.42
N LEU A 329 -5.58 -18.70 -4.55
CA LEU A 329 -6.95 -19.05 -4.21
C LEU A 329 -7.86 -17.97 -4.79
N TRP A 330 -8.88 -18.35 -5.53
CA TRP A 330 -9.85 -17.45 -6.11
C TRP A 330 -11.16 -17.41 -5.32
N ALA A 331 -11.95 -16.35 -5.50
CA ALA A 331 -13.27 -16.24 -4.90
C ALA A 331 -14.13 -17.47 -5.23
N GLY A 332 -14.72 -18.10 -4.20
CA GLY A 332 -15.45 -19.36 -4.34
C GLY A 332 -14.59 -20.62 -4.23
N GLY A 333 -13.31 -20.50 -3.85
CA GLY A 333 -12.41 -21.65 -3.58
C GLY A 333 -11.96 -22.41 -4.84
N SER A 334 -12.20 -21.88 -6.03
CA SER A 334 -11.74 -22.48 -7.28
C SER A 334 -10.26 -22.21 -7.52
N PRO A 335 -9.43 -23.20 -7.89
CA PRO A 335 -8.06 -23.00 -8.33
C PRO A 335 -7.97 -22.34 -9.72
N GLU A 336 -9.09 -22.24 -10.45
CA GLU A 336 -9.14 -21.65 -11.79
C GLU A 336 -9.90 -20.31 -11.76
N VAL A 337 -9.29 -19.27 -12.33
CA VAL A 337 -10.02 -18.06 -12.70
C VAL A 337 -11.09 -18.48 -13.69
N SER A 338 -12.36 -18.23 -13.36
CA SER A 338 -13.46 -18.49 -14.29
C SER A 338 -13.21 -17.75 -15.60
N LYS A 339 -12.78 -18.48 -16.62
CA LYS A 339 -12.63 -18.02 -18.01
C LYS A 339 -13.96 -17.70 -18.68
N THR A 340 -15.03 -17.52 -17.91
CA THR A 340 -16.43 -17.57 -18.34
C THR A 340 -16.86 -16.44 -19.30
N ILE A 341 -15.97 -15.50 -19.65
CA ILE A 341 -16.36 -14.44 -20.58
C ILE A 341 -15.92 -14.72 -22.04
N PHE A 342 -14.93 -15.57 -22.25
CA PHE A 342 -14.49 -15.93 -23.60
C PHE A 342 -15.53 -16.74 -24.39
N PHE A 343 -16.38 -17.51 -23.69
CA PHE A 343 -17.42 -18.31 -24.34
C PHE A 343 -18.62 -17.50 -24.85
N LEU A 344 -18.95 -16.39 -24.19
CA LEU A 344 -20.08 -15.55 -24.63
C LEU A 344 -19.72 -14.70 -25.88
N MET A 345 -18.47 -14.28 -26.05
CA MET A 345 -18.06 -13.57 -27.28
C MET A 345 -17.97 -14.52 -28.48
N GLN A 346 -17.45 -15.74 -28.29
CA GLN A 346 -17.45 -16.73 -29.40
C GLN A 346 -18.85 -17.21 -29.79
N SER A 347 -19.79 -17.25 -28.85
CA SER A 347 -21.19 -17.53 -29.16
C SER A 347 -21.87 -16.34 -29.83
N TRP A 348 -21.48 -15.12 -29.51
CA TRP A 348 -22.03 -13.89 -30.12
C TRP A 348 -21.59 -13.72 -31.58
N GLU A 349 -20.32 -14.00 -31.89
CA GLU A 349 -19.81 -14.03 -33.28
C GLU A 349 -20.42 -15.17 -34.10
N LYS A 350 -20.78 -16.30 -33.48
CA LYS A 350 -21.50 -17.40 -34.16
C LYS A 350 -22.99 -17.07 -34.42
N PHE A 351 -23.60 -16.18 -33.63
CA PHE A 351 -25.01 -15.79 -33.81
C PHE A 351 -25.20 -14.56 -34.70
N ASN A 352 -24.15 -13.78 -35.00
CA ASN A 352 -24.19 -12.63 -35.91
C ASN A 352 -22.98 -12.58 -36.87
N PRO A 353 -22.89 -13.49 -37.85
CA PRO A 353 -21.88 -13.40 -38.88
C PRO A 353 -22.31 -12.30 -39.87
N GLY A 354 -21.94 -11.04 -39.62
CA GLY A 354 -22.15 -9.98 -40.63
C GLY A 354 -22.70 -8.65 -40.11
N LYS A 355 -22.34 -8.19 -38.92
CA LYS A 355 -22.49 -6.78 -38.54
C LYS A 355 -21.22 -6.26 -37.90
#